data_9e137515785d715f505d427380fc51d8
#
_entry.id   9e137515785d715f505d427380fc51d8
#
_cell.length_a   1.000
_cell.length_b   1.000
_cell.length_c   1.000
_cell.angle_alpha   90.00
_cell.angle_beta   90.00
_cell.angle_gamma   90.00
#
_symmetry.space_group_name_H-M   'P 1'
#
loop_
_entity.id
_entity.type
_entity.pdbx_description
1 polymer ?
#
loop_
_entity_poly.entity_id
_entity_poly.type
_entity_poly.pdbx_seq_one_letter_code
_entity_poly.pdbx_strand_id
1 'polypeptide(L)'
;MMIDENEFFRQATLRICGNLDFELAMKDCLIFLRSFMPADRLQLSLYDRGLSALRTIAVATPTEASRLNTVLPLDDEGKKFLDGPGLPPVMIRNRVLLDPVARPIVQRTGRWNDSIMVMHLAVKETKLGNLVLFAEGLDRYSDEHLRLYSILYEPFAIALSNALRYDELNQLKEVMADDLRYLQGRLQHFSGDVIGEDFGLKEVMEMVREVAPLDSPVLLQGETGVGKEIIANAIHSLSRRKNGAFIQVNCGAIPETLIDSELFGHEKGAFTGAISQKRGCFERADGGTIFLDEVGELPLQAQVRMLRVLQDKNIHRVGGTGQIKVDIRIIAATHQNLHEMVKRRLFRDDLWFRLNVFPIAIPPLRDRKEDIPALVDHFVEKKSKELQMHLLPRLTPGAMAPLMGYAWPGNVRELENVIERALILSKGQPLTFDNIVWPDDNEDHGKLTTQKDDFSNLDDAVSKHIQQALEMTKGKIHGSAGAAQLLGINPSTLRHRMRRLRILHGRQKQRRI
;
A
#
# COMPACT_ATOMS: atom_id res chain seq x y z
N MET A 1 49.57 -34.12 -9.15
CA MET A 1 49.18 -34.04 -7.72
C MET A 1 47.87 -34.79 -7.62
N MET A 2 47.80 -35.91 -6.91
CA MET A 2 46.52 -36.62 -6.76
C MET A 2 45.60 -35.74 -5.91
N ILE A 3 44.42 -35.38 -6.44
CA ILE A 3 43.43 -34.61 -5.71
C ILE A 3 42.82 -35.53 -4.66
N ASP A 4 42.85 -35.13 -3.39
CA ASP A 4 42.11 -35.83 -2.33
C ASP A 4 40.62 -35.54 -2.51
N GLU A 5 39.90 -36.54 -3.08
CA GLU A 5 38.46 -36.42 -3.37
C GLU A 5 37.61 -36.18 -2.12
N ASN A 6 38.01 -36.74 -0.97
CA ASN A 6 37.28 -36.54 0.27
C ASN A 6 37.39 -35.13 0.76
N GLU A 7 38.59 -34.55 0.71
CA GLU A 7 38.79 -33.13 1.08
C GLU A 7 38.12 -32.18 0.08
N PHE A 8 38.21 -32.47 -1.22
CA PHE A 8 37.49 -31.74 -2.27
C PHE A 8 35.97 -31.74 -2.02
N PHE A 9 35.39 -32.94 -1.79
CA PHE A 9 33.96 -33.08 -1.50
C PHE A 9 33.56 -32.31 -0.25
N ARG A 10 34.32 -32.45 0.84
CA ARG A 10 34.05 -31.76 2.11
C ARG A 10 34.06 -30.26 1.93
N GLN A 11 35.08 -29.71 1.28
CA GLN A 11 35.24 -28.26 1.09
C GLN A 11 34.19 -27.69 0.13
N ALA A 12 33.83 -28.41 -0.92
CA ALA A 12 32.78 -27.99 -1.84
C ALA A 12 31.40 -28.02 -1.16
N THR A 13 31.09 -29.11 -0.42
CA THR A 13 29.82 -29.27 0.30
C THR A 13 29.61 -28.16 1.32
N LEU A 14 30.64 -27.78 2.07
CA LEU A 14 30.56 -26.66 3.02
C LEU A 14 30.20 -25.33 2.33
N ARG A 15 30.68 -25.09 1.11
CA ARG A 15 30.35 -23.87 0.35
C ARG A 15 28.95 -23.93 -0.27
N ILE A 16 28.55 -25.11 -0.75
CA ILE A 16 27.24 -25.31 -1.35
C ILE A 16 26.12 -25.23 -0.30
N CYS A 17 26.32 -25.87 0.87
CA CYS A 17 25.29 -25.95 1.92
C CYS A 17 25.43 -24.90 3.02
N GLY A 18 26.52 -24.15 3.05
CA GLY A 18 26.83 -23.19 4.11
C GLY A 18 26.10 -21.84 3.99
N ASN A 19 25.40 -21.60 2.88
CA ASN A 19 24.66 -20.37 2.64
C ASN A 19 23.19 -20.69 2.35
N LEU A 20 22.26 -19.91 2.92
CA LEU A 20 20.83 -20.01 2.64
C LEU A 20 20.47 -19.44 1.26
N ASP A 21 21.27 -18.48 0.78
CA ASP A 21 21.15 -17.91 -0.55
C ASP A 21 21.86 -18.81 -1.57
N PHE A 22 21.08 -19.48 -2.42
CA PHE A 22 21.61 -20.44 -3.39
C PHE A 22 22.55 -19.78 -4.42
N GLU A 23 22.28 -18.54 -4.81
CA GLU A 23 23.11 -17.77 -5.73
C GLU A 23 24.51 -17.49 -5.16
N LEU A 24 24.58 -17.15 -3.88
CA LEU A 24 25.86 -16.95 -3.18
C LEU A 24 26.60 -18.28 -3.00
N ALA A 25 25.88 -19.36 -2.67
CA ALA A 25 26.44 -20.71 -2.61
C ALA A 25 27.05 -21.14 -3.95
N MET A 26 26.36 -20.86 -5.06
CA MET A 26 26.89 -21.09 -6.43
C MET A 26 28.17 -20.32 -6.67
N LYS A 27 28.25 -19.06 -6.27
CA LYS A 27 29.46 -18.23 -6.44
C LYS A 27 30.64 -18.75 -5.63
N ASP A 28 30.41 -19.05 -4.35
CA ASP A 28 31.47 -19.56 -3.47
C ASP A 28 32.00 -20.90 -3.93
N CYS A 29 31.10 -21.79 -4.42
CA CYS A 29 31.48 -23.04 -5.02
C CYS A 29 32.23 -22.84 -6.35
N LEU A 30 31.78 -21.94 -7.23
CA LEU A 30 32.45 -21.62 -8.49
C LEU A 30 33.90 -21.14 -8.27
N ILE A 31 34.12 -20.25 -7.32
CA ILE A 31 35.47 -19.77 -6.97
C ILE A 31 36.36 -20.95 -6.52
N PHE A 32 35.82 -21.86 -5.74
CA PHE A 32 36.54 -23.05 -5.29
C PHE A 32 36.85 -24.00 -6.46
N LEU A 33 35.88 -24.28 -7.34
CA LEU A 33 36.05 -25.16 -8.50
C LEU A 33 37.15 -24.69 -9.45
N ARG A 34 37.40 -23.38 -9.57
CA ARG A 34 38.46 -22.82 -10.42
C ARG A 34 39.86 -23.29 -10.04
N SER A 35 40.06 -23.76 -8.82
CA SER A 35 41.35 -24.32 -8.38
C SER A 35 41.58 -25.73 -8.91
N PHE A 36 40.56 -26.42 -9.44
CA PHE A 36 40.62 -27.81 -9.83
C PHE A 36 40.26 -28.05 -11.31
N MET A 37 39.44 -27.14 -11.88
CA MET A 37 38.95 -27.25 -13.25
C MET A 37 38.66 -25.91 -13.86
N PRO A 38 38.60 -25.76 -15.19
CA PRO A 38 38.14 -24.57 -15.85
C PRO A 38 36.69 -24.25 -15.42
N ALA A 39 36.43 -23.05 -14.84
CA ALA A 39 35.15 -22.67 -14.28
C ALA A 39 34.97 -21.16 -14.33
N ASP A 40 34.29 -20.64 -15.34
CA ASP A 40 34.14 -19.21 -15.57
C ASP A 40 32.73 -18.71 -15.16
N ARG A 41 31.74 -19.57 -15.24
CA ARG A 41 30.37 -19.27 -14.91
C ARG A 41 29.59 -20.50 -14.49
N LEU A 42 28.72 -20.39 -13.49
CA LEU A 42 27.77 -21.40 -13.07
C LEU A 42 26.35 -20.85 -13.27
N GLN A 43 25.47 -21.59 -13.91
CA GLN A 43 24.11 -21.16 -14.25
C GLN A 43 23.10 -22.24 -13.86
N LEU A 44 22.03 -21.81 -13.19
CA LEU A 44 20.86 -22.65 -12.88
C LEU A 44 19.72 -22.32 -13.81
N SER A 45 19.15 -23.32 -14.46
CA SER A 45 18.01 -23.17 -15.36
C SER A 45 16.97 -24.27 -15.09
N LEU A 46 15.68 -23.87 -15.15
CA LEU A 46 14.55 -24.81 -15.10
C LEU A 46 13.99 -25.02 -16.51
N TYR A 47 13.51 -26.22 -16.79
CA TYR A 47 12.75 -26.48 -18.00
C TYR A 47 11.26 -26.32 -17.73
N ASP A 48 10.67 -25.28 -18.33
CA ASP A 48 9.23 -25.02 -18.31
C ASP A 48 8.57 -25.74 -19.50
N ARG A 49 7.88 -26.84 -19.21
CA ARG A 49 7.17 -27.64 -20.23
C ARG A 49 6.02 -26.87 -20.88
N GLY A 50 5.33 -26.02 -20.12
CA GLY A 50 4.18 -25.24 -20.63
C GLY A 50 4.61 -24.19 -21.66
N LEU A 51 5.75 -23.56 -21.45
CA LEU A 51 6.34 -22.58 -22.37
C LEU A 51 7.29 -23.20 -23.38
N SER A 52 7.63 -24.49 -23.23
CA SER A 52 8.67 -25.17 -24.04
C SER A 52 9.98 -24.38 -24.08
N ALA A 53 10.41 -23.90 -22.92
CA ALA A 53 11.52 -22.98 -22.78
C ALA A 53 12.38 -23.30 -21.54
N LEU A 54 13.66 -22.91 -21.59
CA LEU A 54 14.52 -22.88 -20.42
C LEU A 54 14.39 -21.51 -19.74
N ARG A 55 14.07 -21.54 -18.45
CA ARG A 55 14.07 -20.37 -17.59
C ARG A 55 15.37 -20.35 -16.78
N THR A 56 16.25 -19.40 -17.05
CA THR A 56 17.44 -19.16 -16.22
C THR A 56 17.01 -18.45 -14.94
N ILE A 57 17.29 -19.07 -13.79
CA ILE A 57 16.92 -18.56 -12.47
C ILE A 57 18.08 -17.84 -11.80
N ALA A 58 19.28 -18.39 -11.89
CA ALA A 58 20.47 -17.84 -11.24
C ALA A 58 21.71 -18.01 -12.11
N VAL A 59 22.59 -17.03 -12.00
CA VAL A 59 23.93 -17.03 -12.63
C VAL A 59 24.94 -16.56 -11.60
N ALA A 60 26.05 -17.27 -11.50
CA ALA A 60 27.21 -16.91 -10.72
C ALA A 60 28.45 -16.80 -11.61
N THR A 61 29.21 -15.74 -11.43
CA THR A 61 30.57 -15.53 -11.96
C THR A 61 31.54 -15.36 -10.78
N PRO A 62 32.85 -15.35 -10.98
CA PRO A 62 33.79 -15.14 -9.88
C PRO A 62 33.60 -13.80 -9.13
N THR A 63 33.06 -12.80 -9.81
CA THR A 63 32.86 -11.45 -9.26
C THR A 63 31.45 -11.21 -8.74
N GLU A 64 30.43 -11.84 -9.35
CA GLU A 64 29.03 -11.51 -9.11
C GLU A 64 28.16 -12.78 -9.07
N ALA A 65 27.11 -12.74 -8.27
CA ALA A 65 26.01 -13.71 -8.30
C ALA A 65 24.70 -12.94 -8.38
N SER A 66 23.80 -13.37 -9.27
CA SER A 66 22.52 -12.70 -9.49
C SER A 66 21.40 -13.68 -9.78
N ARG A 67 20.21 -13.36 -9.27
CA ARG A 67 18.96 -14.02 -9.64
C ARG A 67 18.46 -13.42 -10.94
N LEU A 68 18.10 -14.27 -11.88
CA LEU A 68 17.59 -13.87 -13.20
C LEU A 68 16.23 -14.52 -13.44
N ASN A 69 15.48 -13.96 -14.39
CA ASN A 69 14.24 -14.58 -14.87
C ASN A 69 14.19 -14.47 -16.40
N THR A 70 15.22 -15.02 -17.05
CA THR A 70 15.33 -14.97 -18.51
C THR A 70 14.77 -16.26 -19.10
N VAL A 71 13.80 -16.12 -19.98
CA VAL A 71 13.17 -17.25 -20.69
C VAL A 71 13.78 -17.39 -22.08
N LEU A 72 14.30 -18.57 -22.37
CA LEU A 72 14.94 -18.93 -23.64
C LEU A 72 14.14 -20.05 -24.29
N PRO A 73 13.36 -19.78 -25.36
CA PRO A 73 12.60 -20.81 -26.06
C PRO A 73 13.52 -21.83 -26.72
N LEU A 74 13.12 -23.09 -26.65
CA LEU A 74 13.82 -24.23 -27.26
C LEU A 74 13.21 -24.56 -28.63
N ASP A 75 14.03 -25.05 -29.52
CA ASP A 75 13.58 -25.70 -30.75
C ASP A 75 13.02 -27.11 -30.49
N ASP A 76 12.45 -27.75 -31.51
CA ASP A 76 11.82 -29.08 -31.35
C ASP A 76 12.82 -30.19 -31.03
N GLU A 77 14.08 -30.00 -31.42
CA GLU A 77 15.16 -30.96 -31.13
C GLU A 77 15.57 -30.87 -29.65
N GLY A 78 15.74 -29.66 -29.14
CA GLY A 78 16.02 -29.40 -27.71
C GLY A 78 14.90 -29.88 -26.79
N LYS A 79 13.64 -29.71 -27.18
CA LYS A 79 12.47 -30.23 -26.43
C LYS A 79 12.50 -31.76 -26.36
N LYS A 80 12.63 -32.43 -27.50
CA LYS A 80 12.70 -33.90 -27.57
C LYS A 80 13.86 -34.46 -26.71
N PHE A 81 14.97 -33.74 -26.68
CA PHE A 81 16.13 -34.14 -25.88
C PHE A 81 15.83 -34.07 -24.38
N LEU A 82 15.24 -32.99 -23.90
CA LEU A 82 14.91 -32.81 -22.47
C LEU A 82 13.72 -33.65 -21.99
N ASP A 83 12.78 -33.96 -22.88
CA ASP A 83 11.65 -34.84 -22.60
C ASP A 83 11.99 -36.33 -22.74
N GLY A 84 13.13 -36.62 -23.36
CA GLY A 84 13.62 -38.02 -23.57
C GLY A 84 13.90 -38.76 -22.25
N PRO A 85 13.76 -40.10 -22.24
CA PRO A 85 14.11 -40.90 -21.08
C PRO A 85 15.64 -41.08 -20.95
N GLY A 86 16.16 -41.13 -19.72
CA GLY A 86 17.51 -41.61 -19.44
C GLY A 86 18.66 -40.62 -19.67
N LEU A 87 18.43 -39.31 -19.46
CA LEU A 87 19.54 -38.38 -19.43
C LEU A 87 20.50 -38.72 -18.28
N PRO A 88 21.84 -38.78 -18.53
CA PRO A 88 22.79 -38.99 -17.45
C PRO A 88 22.75 -37.86 -16.45
N PRO A 89 22.95 -38.13 -15.15
CA PRO A 89 22.93 -37.11 -14.11
C PRO A 89 23.89 -35.96 -14.36
N VAL A 90 25.08 -36.28 -14.92
CA VAL A 90 26.08 -35.25 -15.29
C VAL A 90 26.67 -35.64 -16.67
N MET A 91 26.88 -34.62 -17.51
CA MET A 91 27.45 -34.80 -18.84
C MET A 91 28.37 -33.67 -19.26
N ILE A 92 29.37 -33.97 -20.11
CA ILE A 92 30.24 -32.99 -20.76
C ILE A 92 29.72 -32.67 -22.18
N ARG A 93 29.82 -31.42 -22.56
CA ARG A 93 29.64 -30.92 -23.93
C ARG A 93 30.76 -29.91 -24.25
N ASN A 94 31.86 -30.47 -24.77
CA ASN A 94 33.06 -29.68 -25.11
C ASN A 94 32.86 -28.80 -26.37
N ARG A 95 31.79 -29.03 -27.12
CA ARG A 95 31.39 -28.27 -28.33
C ARG A 95 29.92 -27.98 -28.27
N VAL A 96 29.57 -26.83 -27.67
CA VAL A 96 28.17 -26.44 -27.40
C VAL A 96 27.29 -26.36 -28.65
N LEU A 97 27.87 -26.14 -29.83
CA LEU A 97 27.15 -26.15 -31.11
C LEU A 97 26.53 -27.50 -31.49
N LEU A 98 27.07 -28.58 -30.96
CA LEU A 98 26.58 -29.94 -31.20
C LEU A 98 25.51 -30.37 -30.20
N ASP A 99 25.27 -29.57 -29.16
CA ASP A 99 24.25 -29.85 -28.16
C ASP A 99 22.91 -29.26 -28.59
N PRO A 100 21.83 -30.05 -28.68
CA PRO A 100 20.53 -29.59 -29.17
C PRO A 100 19.87 -28.58 -28.25
N VAL A 101 20.21 -28.56 -26.97
CA VAL A 101 19.66 -27.58 -25.99
C VAL A 101 20.50 -26.32 -25.94
N ALA A 102 21.83 -26.44 -26.00
CA ALA A 102 22.72 -25.26 -25.93
C ALA A 102 22.81 -24.51 -27.25
N ARG A 103 22.69 -25.17 -28.42
CA ARG A 103 22.83 -24.58 -29.75
C ARG A 103 21.96 -23.34 -29.97
N PRO A 104 20.62 -23.34 -29.72
CA PRO A 104 19.79 -22.15 -29.91
C PRO A 104 20.15 -21.02 -28.92
N ILE A 105 20.66 -21.35 -27.74
CA ILE A 105 21.08 -20.37 -26.73
C ILE A 105 22.37 -19.69 -27.19
N VAL A 106 23.33 -20.48 -27.65
CA VAL A 106 24.63 -19.99 -28.13
C VAL A 106 24.47 -19.10 -29.36
N GLN A 107 23.56 -19.45 -30.27
CA GLN A 107 23.22 -18.63 -31.45
C GLN A 107 22.72 -17.22 -31.07
N ARG A 108 22.06 -17.07 -29.94
CA ARG A 108 21.56 -15.77 -29.45
C ARG A 108 22.59 -15.02 -28.61
N THR A 109 23.44 -15.73 -27.89
CA THR A 109 24.41 -15.12 -26.95
C THR A 109 25.80 -14.90 -27.54
N GLY A 110 26.08 -15.45 -28.74
CA GLY A 110 27.37 -15.32 -29.43
C GLY A 110 28.53 -16.11 -28.77
N ARG A 111 28.26 -17.06 -27.88
CA ARG A 111 29.27 -17.85 -27.14
C ARG A 111 29.55 -19.19 -27.79
N TRP A 112 30.07 -19.15 -28.99
CA TRP A 112 30.27 -20.32 -29.86
C TRP A 112 31.35 -21.27 -29.38
N ASN A 113 32.32 -20.79 -28.62
CA ASN A 113 33.52 -21.52 -28.24
C ASN A 113 33.54 -21.96 -26.78
N ASP A 114 32.41 -22.01 -26.11
CA ASP A 114 32.34 -22.48 -24.72
C ASP A 114 32.31 -24.02 -24.68
N SER A 115 32.92 -24.60 -23.64
CA SER A 115 32.68 -25.96 -23.16
C SER A 115 31.73 -25.90 -21.97
N ILE A 116 30.83 -26.89 -21.82
CA ILE A 116 29.92 -26.98 -20.70
C ILE A 116 29.92 -28.35 -20.03
N MET A 117 29.72 -28.36 -18.72
CA MET A 117 29.27 -29.54 -17.99
C MET A 117 27.85 -29.27 -17.45
N VAL A 118 26.94 -30.18 -17.75
CA VAL A 118 25.52 -30.08 -17.35
C VAL A 118 25.25 -31.13 -16.28
N MET A 119 24.66 -30.67 -15.17
CA MET A 119 24.18 -31.50 -14.07
C MET A 119 22.66 -31.41 -14.00
N HIS A 120 21.96 -32.51 -14.25
CA HIS A 120 20.51 -32.60 -14.19
C HIS A 120 20.05 -32.89 -12.76
N LEU A 121 19.77 -31.86 -11.98
CA LEU A 121 19.41 -31.99 -10.57
C LEU A 121 17.99 -32.52 -10.40
N ALA A 122 17.88 -33.59 -9.60
CA ALA A 122 16.60 -34.15 -9.18
C ALA A 122 16.68 -34.66 -7.73
N VAL A 123 15.56 -34.64 -7.02
CA VAL A 123 15.43 -35.31 -5.72
C VAL A 123 14.31 -36.33 -5.84
N LYS A 124 14.64 -37.59 -5.62
CA LYS A 124 13.76 -38.74 -5.94
C LYS A 124 13.33 -38.65 -7.40
N GLU A 125 12.02 -38.53 -7.69
CA GLU A 125 11.48 -38.43 -9.05
C GLU A 125 11.23 -36.99 -9.51
N THR A 126 11.42 -36.00 -8.61
CA THR A 126 11.14 -34.58 -8.92
C THR A 126 12.37 -33.93 -9.54
N LYS A 127 12.26 -33.50 -10.80
CA LYS A 127 13.29 -32.71 -11.48
C LYS A 127 13.32 -31.30 -10.87
N LEU A 128 14.48 -30.87 -10.35
CA LEU A 128 14.67 -29.55 -9.73
C LEU A 128 15.20 -28.50 -10.72
N GLY A 129 16.04 -28.94 -11.67
CA GLY A 129 16.65 -28.04 -12.65
C GLY A 129 17.96 -28.54 -13.23
N ASN A 130 18.58 -27.71 -14.05
CA ASN A 130 19.86 -28.00 -14.70
C ASN A 130 20.90 -27.00 -14.21
N LEU A 131 21.95 -27.47 -13.58
CA LEU A 131 23.12 -26.68 -13.18
C LEU A 131 24.21 -26.85 -14.23
N VAL A 132 24.56 -25.73 -14.88
CA VAL A 132 25.50 -25.73 -16.01
C VAL A 132 26.77 -24.98 -15.63
N LEU A 133 27.91 -25.65 -15.67
CA LEU A 133 29.22 -25.04 -15.50
C LEU A 133 29.82 -24.72 -16.87
N PHE A 134 30.21 -23.49 -17.09
CA PHE A 134 30.79 -23.00 -18.34
C PHE A 134 32.28 -22.76 -18.20
N ALA A 135 33.03 -23.06 -19.26
CA ALA A 135 34.43 -22.68 -19.46
C ALA A 135 34.62 -22.15 -20.86
N GLU A 136 35.32 -21.01 -20.98
CA GLU A 136 35.68 -20.42 -22.27
C GLU A 136 36.73 -21.27 -22.98
N GLY A 137 36.50 -21.58 -24.22
CA GLY A 137 37.35 -22.43 -25.08
C GLY A 137 36.73 -23.80 -25.38
N LEU A 138 37.21 -24.42 -26.48
CA LEU A 138 36.81 -25.76 -26.91
C LEU A 138 37.62 -26.83 -26.17
N ASP A 139 37.02 -28.02 -25.99
CA ASP A 139 37.66 -29.21 -25.42
C ASP A 139 38.32 -28.97 -24.05
N ARG A 140 37.66 -28.16 -23.19
CA ARG A 140 38.16 -27.73 -21.86
C ARG A 140 37.98 -28.76 -20.77
N TYR A 141 37.02 -29.67 -20.90
CA TYR A 141 36.69 -30.63 -19.86
C TYR A 141 37.16 -32.04 -20.17
N SER A 142 37.70 -32.71 -19.15
CA SER A 142 38.18 -34.09 -19.17
C SER A 142 37.29 -34.99 -18.31
N ASP A 143 37.48 -36.32 -18.40
CA ASP A 143 36.79 -37.30 -17.57
C ASP A 143 37.10 -37.13 -16.07
N GLU A 144 38.28 -36.60 -15.70
CA GLU A 144 38.62 -36.27 -14.33
C GLU A 144 37.76 -35.12 -13.82
N HIS A 145 37.56 -34.06 -14.63
CA HIS A 145 36.67 -32.96 -14.29
C HIS A 145 35.22 -33.44 -14.15
N LEU A 146 34.76 -34.35 -15.03
CA LEU A 146 33.44 -34.95 -14.94
C LEU A 146 33.25 -35.69 -13.62
N ARG A 147 34.25 -36.48 -13.21
CA ARG A 147 34.22 -37.24 -11.96
C ARG A 147 34.12 -36.30 -10.75
N LEU A 148 34.98 -35.29 -10.67
CA LEU A 148 34.95 -34.29 -9.60
C LEU A 148 33.63 -33.51 -9.54
N TYR A 149 33.08 -33.14 -10.69
CA TYR A 149 31.80 -32.42 -10.73
C TYR A 149 30.63 -33.33 -10.35
N SER A 150 30.67 -34.61 -10.73
CA SER A 150 29.61 -35.58 -10.44
C SER A 150 29.44 -35.87 -8.95
N ILE A 151 30.51 -35.85 -8.14
CA ILE A 151 30.40 -36.06 -6.68
C ILE A 151 29.68 -34.92 -5.96
N LEU A 152 29.51 -33.76 -6.61
CA LEU A 152 28.78 -32.62 -6.08
C LEU A 152 27.27 -32.65 -6.37
N TYR A 153 26.79 -33.70 -7.06
CA TYR A 153 25.39 -33.86 -7.43
C TYR A 153 24.45 -33.76 -6.23
N GLU A 154 24.69 -34.59 -5.21
CA GLU A 154 23.83 -34.63 -4.02
C GLU A 154 23.87 -33.34 -3.22
N PRO A 155 25.04 -32.73 -2.91
CA PRO A 155 25.10 -31.45 -2.27
C PRO A 155 24.29 -30.35 -2.98
N PHE A 156 24.42 -30.22 -4.30
CA PHE A 156 23.65 -29.23 -5.07
C PHE A 156 22.16 -29.56 -5.13
N ALA A 157 21.78 -30.82 -5.26
CA ALA A 157 20.38 -31.22 -5.27
C ALA A 157 19.69 -30.89 -3.93
N ILE A 158 20.37 -31.19 -2.82
CA ILE A 158 19.86 -30.87 -1.47
C ILE A 158 19.79 -29.36 -1.25
N ALA A 159 20.85 -28.61 -1.56
CA ALA A 159 20.87 -27.16 -1.38
C ALA A 159 19.79 -26.47 -2.20
N LEU A 160 19.62 -26.84 -3.48
CA LEU A 160 18.56 -26.30 -4.34
C LEU A 160 17.17 -26.66 -3.83
N SER A 161 16.94 -27.91 -3.40
CA SER A 161 15.66 -28.33 -2.83
C SER A 161 15.31 -27.54 -1.58
N ASN A 162 16.29 -27.28 -0.70
CA ASN A 162 16.10 -26.48 0.50
C ASN A 162 15.82 -25.02 0.17
N ALA A 163 16.53 -24.42 -0.78
CA ALA A 163 16.30 -23.05 -1.22
C ALA A 163 14.89 -22.86 -1.80
N LEU A 164 14.44 -23.78 -2.67
CA LEU A 164 13.08 -23.74 -3.24
C LEU A 164 12.00 -23.88 -2.16
N ARG A 165 12.18 -24.79 -1.19
CA ARG A 165 11.25 -24.94 -0.07
C ARG A 165 11.23 -23.71 0.85
N TYR A 166 12.38 -23.10 1.08
CA TYR A 166 12.48 -21.88 1.88
C TYR A 166 11.75 -20.71 1.21
N ASP A 167 11.90 -20.56 -0.11
CA ASP A 167 11.15 -19.57 -0.90
C ASP A 167 9.63 -19.80 -0.79
N GLU A 168 9.19 -21.07 -0.92
CA GLU A 168 7.77 -21.43 -0.79
C GLU A 168 7.23 -21.14 0.61
N LEU A 169 7.98 -21.48 1.66
CA LEU A 169 7.61 -21.19 3.04
C LEU A 169 7.52 -19.68 3.31
N ASN A 170 8.42 -18.89 2.76
CA ASN A 170 8.37 -17.44 2.90
C ASN A 170 7.15 -16.84 2.19
N GLN A 171 6.81 -17.33 1.00
CA GLN A 171 5.59 -16.92 0.31
C GLN A 171 4.33 -17.27 1.11
N LEU A 172 4.23 -18.48 1.65
CA LEU A 172 3.11 -18.91 2.51
C LEU A 172 3.03 -18.07 3.78
N LYS A 173 4.16 -17.74 4.39
CA LYS A 173 4.23 -16.91 5.60
C LYS A 173 3.76 -15.47 5.33
N GLU A 174 4.11 -14.90 4.18
CA GLU A 174 3.62 -13.57 3.77
C GLU A 174 2.10 -13.57 3.57
N VAL A 175 1.57 -14.60 2.88
CA VAL A 175 0.12 -14.78 2.69
C VAL A 175 -0.60 -14.93 4.04
N MET A 176 -0.08 -15.76 4.95
CA MET A 176 -0.65 -15.92 6.29
C MET A 176 -0.58 -14.66 7.13
N ALA A 177 0.49 -13.88 7.03
CA ALA A 177 0.62 -12.61 7.76
C ALA A 177 -0.39 -11.56 7.25
N ASP A 178 -0.66 -11.54 5.95
CA ASP A 178 -1.69 -10.69 5.36
C ASP A 178 -3.10 -11.13 5.78
N ASP A 179 -3.36 -12.43 5.82
CA ASP A 179 -4.63 -12.99 6.27
C ASP A 179 -4.87 -12.74 7.78
N LEU A 180 -3.82 -12.84 8.61
CA LEU A 180 -3.90 -12.52 10.04
C LEU A 180 -4.19 -11.04 10.30
N ARG A 181 -3.55 -10.11 9.57
CA ARG A 181 -3.84 -8.67 9.67
C ARG A 181 -5.28 -8.37 9.27
N TYR A 182 -5.76 -9.05 8.23
CA TYR A 182 -7.15 -8.96 7.79
C TYR A 182 -8.13 -9.46 8.87
N LEU A 183 -7.87 -10.62 9.47
CA LEU A 183 -8.71 -11.19 10.53
C LEU A 183 -8.69 -10.33 11.80
N GLN A 184 -7.55 -9.75 12.17
CA GLN A 184 -7.45 -8.81 13.28
C GLN A 184 -8.24 -7.53 13.04
N GLY A 185 -8.23 -6.98 11.82
CA GLY A 185 -9.10 -5.87 11.42
C GLY A 185 -10.60 -6.23 11.53
N ARG A 186 -10.97 -7.45 11.18
CA ARG A 186 -12.36 -7.95 11.30
C ARG A 186 -12.85 -8.01 12.75
N LEU A 187 -12.03 -8.43 13.68
CA LEU A 187 -12.40 -8.53 15.10
C LEU A 187 -12.67 -7.16 15.76
N GLN A 188 -12.09 -6.10 15.22
CA GLN A 188 -12.31 -4.73 15.72
C GLN A 188 -13.58 -4.05 15.15
N HIS A 189 -14.13 -4.55 14.03
CA HIS A 189 -15.24 -3.89 13.31
C HIS A 189 -16.59 -4.63 13.38
N PHE A 190 -16.69 -5.77 14.05
CA PHE A 190 -17.92 -6.61 14.06
C PHE A 190 -18.71 -6.51 15.36
N SER A 191 -19.11 -5.30 15.77
CA SER A 191 -20.18 -5.16 16.76
C SER A 191 -20.86 -3.81 16.60
N GLY A 192 -21.79 -3.71 15.65
CA GLY A 192 -22.55 -2.47 15.52
C GLY A 192 -23.79 -2.67 14.69
N ASP A 193 -24.94 -2.79 15.36
CA ASP A 193 -26.22 -2.50 14.76
C ASP A 193 -26.18 -1.08 14.19
N VAL A 194 -26.81 -0.87 13.03
CA VAL A 194 -26.88 0.46 12.41
C VAL A 194 -27.81 1.32 13.27
N ILE A 195 -27.23 2.26 14.03
CA ILE A 195 -28.01 3.16 14.87
C ILE A 195 -28.79 4.11 13.96
N GLY A 196 -30.10 4.23 14.22
CA GLY A 196 -31.02 5.01 13.40
C GLY A 196 -31.69 4.25 12.27
N GLU A 197 -31.54 2.89 12.21
CA GLU A 197 -32.15 2.07 11.14
C GLU A 197 -33.69 2.14 11.10
N ASP A 198 -34.35 2.41 12.23
CA ASP A 198 -35.79 2.58 12.34
C ASP A 198 -36.24 4.06 12.33
N PHE A 199 -35.29 4.99 12.29
CA PHE A 199 -35.51 6.44 12.35
C PHE A 199 -34.92 7.14 11.11
N GLY A 200 -33.92 7.99 11.29
CA GLY A 200 -33.37 8.83 10.21
C GLY A 200 -32.65 8.08 9.09
N LEU A 201 -32.24 6.83 9.30
CA LEU A 201 -31.66 5.96 8.26
C LEU A 201 -32.66 4.93 7.70
N LYS A 202 -33.94 4.98 8.04
CA LYS A 202 -34.92 3.98 7.63
C LYS A 202 -34.96 3.77 6.11
N GLU A 203 -35.10 4.84 5.33
CA GLU A 203 -35.13 4.76 3.86
C GLU A 203 -33.82 4.20 3.30
N VAL A 204 -32.68 4.61 3.87
CA VAL A 204 -31.35 4.08 3.49
C VAL A 204 -31.28 2.59 3.75
N MET A 205 -31.76 2.11 4.91
CA MET A 205 -31.72 0.69 5.26
C MET A 205 -32.72 -0.14 4.45
N GLU A 206 -33.84 0.42 4.02
CA GLU A 206 -34.73 -0.22 3.06
C GLU A 206 -34.01 -0.46 1.73
N MET A 207 -33.34 0.56 1.15
CA MET A 207 -32.53 0.41 -0.06
C MET A 207 -31.37 -0.58 0.15
N VAL A 208 -30.73 -0.58 1.32
CA VAL A 208 -29.68 -1.56 1.67
C VAL A 208 -30.20 -2.98 1.63
N ARG A 209 -31.38 -3.24 2.23
CA ARG A 209 -32.02 -4.59 2.23
C ARG A 209 -32.38 -5.05 0.82
N GLU A 210 -32.81 -4.14 -0.05
CA GLU A 210 -33.12 -4.46 -1.46
C GLU A 210 -31.87 -4.81 -2.27
N VAL A 211 -30.78 -4.04 -2.12
CA VAL A 211 -29.58 -4.22 -2.95
C VAL A 211 -28.61 -5.27 -2.39
N ALA A 212 -28.64 -5.54 -1.08
CA ALA A 212 -27.71 -6.47 -0.44
C ALA A 212 -27.66 -7.87 -1.10
N PRO A 213 -28.80 -8.52 -1.47
CA PRO A 213 -28.78 -9.83 -2.10
C PRO A 213 -28.24 -9.83 -3.54
N LEU A 214 -28.07 -8.66 -4.16
CA LEU A 214 -27.64 -8.52 -5.54
C LEU A 214 -26.11 -8.31 -5.62
N ASP A 215 -25.50 -8.72 -6.74
CA ASP A 215 -24.08 -8.49 -6.99
C ASP A 215 -23.80 -7.15 -7.71
N SER A 216 -24.81 -6.32 -7.88
CA SER A 216 -24.68 -5.00 -8.52
C SER A 216 -23.74 -4.08 -7.74
N PRO A 217 -22.94 -3.25 -8.44
CA PRO A 217 -22.18 -2.18 -7.80
C PRO A 217 -23.10 -1.21 -7.04
N VAL A 218 -22.66 -0.75 -5.86
CA VAL A 218 -23.39 0.22 -5.06
C VAL A 218 -22.50 1.47 -4.88
N LEU A 219 -23.09 2.65 -5.08
CA LEU A 219 -22.42 3.92 -4.86
C LEU A 219 -23.04 4.64 -3.65
N LEU A 220 -22.29 4.72 -2.55
CA LEU A 220 -22.68 5.44 -1.35
C LEU A 220 -22.26 6.92 -1.49
N GLN A 221 -23.22 7.82 -1.40
CA GLN A 221 -23.00 9.27 -1.48
C GLN A 221 -23.38 9.92 -0.16
N GLY A 222 -22.56 10.85 0.31
CA GLY A 222 -22.84 11.60 1.53
C GLY A 222 -21.61 12.30 2.06
N GLU A 223 -21.82 13.26 2.92
CA GLU A 223 -20.77 14.06 3.55
C GLU A 223 -19.76 13.20 4.33
N THR A 224 -18.59 13.77 4.62
CA THR A 224 -17.60 13.11 5.47
C THR A 224 -18.20 12.90 6.88
N GLY A 225 -17.98 11.69 7.43
CA GLY A 225 -18.44 11.38 8.79
C GLY A 225 -19.90 10.96 8.92
N VAL A 226 -20.69 10.80 7.83
CA VAL A 226 -22.10 10.37 7.90
C VAL A 226 -22.29 8.90 8.22
N GLY A 227 -21.23 8.06 8.13
CA GLY A 227 -21.29 6.63 8.38
C GLY A 227 -21.31 5.76 7.12
N LYS A 228 -20.75 6.21 5.98
CA LYS A 228 -20.67 5.42 4.71
C LYS A 228 -20.09 4.02 4.93
N GLU A 229 -19.07 3.90 5.78
CA GLU A 229 -18.43 2.63 6.12
C GLU A 229 -19.39 1.66 6.83
N ILE A 230 -20.20 2.15 7.77
CA ILE A 230 -21.19 1.34 8.49
C ILE A 230 -22.25 0.79 7.52
N ILE A 231 -22.73 1.63 6.58
CA ILE A 231 -23.67 1.22 5.55
C ILE A 231 -23.04 0.19 4.59
N ALA A 232 -21.77 0.36 4.19
CA ALA A 232 -21.07 -0.61 3.36
C ALA A 232 -20.94 -1.98 4.07
N ASN A 233 -20.62 -1.98 5.36
CA ASN A 233 -20.60 -3.18 6.20
C ASN A 233 -21.98 -3.84 6.29
N ALA A 234 -23.05 -3.06 6.46
CA ALA A 234 -24.43 -3.57 6.48
C ALA A 234 -24.80 -4.25 5.15
N ILE A 235 -24.46 -3.63 4.01
CA ILE A 235 -24.67 -4.22 2.68
C ILE A 235 -23.94 -5.56 2.55
N HIS A 236 -22.67 -5.64 2.99
CA HIS A 236 -21.89 -6.87 2.93
C HIS A 236 -22.51 -7.96 3.84
N SER A 237 -22.85 -7.62 5.08
CA SER A 237 -23.39 -8.56 6.09
C SER A 237 -24.73 -9.15 5.69
N LEU A 238 -25.57 -8.40 4.96
CA LEU A 238 -26.84 -8.83 4.43
C LEU A 238 -26.74 -9.48 3.05
N SER A 239 -25.54 -9.54 2.45
CA SER A 239 -25.33 -10.08 1.11
C SER A 239 -25.18 -11.59 1.09
N ARG A 240 -25.23 -12.17 -0.13
CA ARG A 240 -24.87 -13.57 -0.37
C ARG A 240 -23.40 -13.85 -0.09
N ARG A 241 -22.56 -12.82 -0.09
CA ARG A 241 -21.10 -12.89 0.12
C ARG A 241 -20.68 -12.59 1.57
N LYS A 242 -21.62 -12.60 2.52
CA LYS A 242 -21.37 -12.29 3.94
C LYS A 242 -20.26 -13.10 4.62
N ASN A 243 -19.99 -14.31 4.12
CA ASN A 243 -18.91 -15.16 4.60
C ASN A 243 -17.61 -14.97 3.83
N GLY A 244 -17.61 -14.20 2.73
CA GLY A 244 -16.43 -13.85 1.94
C GLY A 244 -15.61 -12.73 2.57
N ALA A 245 -14.49 -12.40 1.94
CA ALA A 245 -13.66 -11.30 2.37
C ALA A 245 -14.38 -9.95 2.21
N PHE A 246 -14.27 -9.07 3.21
CA PHE A 246 -14.64 -7.66 3.09
C PHE A 246 -13.36 -6.83 3.15
N ILE A 247 -12.89 -6.38 2.00
CA ILE A 247 -11.66 -5.60 1.87
C ILE A 247 -12.01 -4.12 1.78
N GLN A 248 -11.56 -3.36 2.76
CA GLN A 248 -11.79 -1.92 2.84
C GLN A 248 -10.54 -1.16 2.40
N VAL A 249 -10.73 -0.17 1.52
CA VAL A 249 -9.65 0.66 0.99
C VAL A 249 -10.10 2.12 0.98
N ASN A 250 -9.36 2.98 1.67
CA ASN A 250 -9.54 4.42 1.55
C ASN A 250 -8.59 4.95 0.46
N CYS A 251 -9.15 5.35 -0.69
CA CYS A 251 -8.37 5.78 -1.85
C CYS A 251 -7.65 7.12 -1.61
N GLY A 252 -8.19 7.99 -0.77
CA GLY A 252 -7.56 9.28 -0.42
C GLY A 252 -6.39 9.15 0.57
N ALA A 253 -6.32 8.03 1.31
CA ALA A 253 -5.24 7.82 2.27
C ALA A 253 -3.97 7.21 1.64
N ILE A 254 -4.05 6.71 0.40
CA ILE A 254 -2.93 6.07 -0.30
C ILE A 254 -2.25 7.09 -1.21
N PRO A 255 -0.92 7.28 -1.12
CA PRO A 255 -0.19 8.13 -2.07
C PRO A 255 -0.44 7.71 -3.52
N GLU A 256 -0.60 8.68 -4.43
CA GLU A 256 -0.91 8.44 -5.84
C GLU A 256 0.08 7.47 -6.50
N THR A 257 1.35 7.53 -6.15
CA THR A 257 2.41 6.65 -6.68
C THR A 257 2.29 5.19 -6.25
N LEU A 258 1.56 4.90 -5.17
CA LEU A 258 1.41 3.56 -4.61
C LEU A 258 0.02 2.97 -4.84
N ILE A 259 -0.97 3.77 -5.25
CA ILE A 259 -2.36 3.35 -5.35
C ILE A 259 -2.56 2.17 -6.30
N ASP A 260 -1.87 2.17 -7.44
CA ASP A 260 -1.91 1.06 -8.40
C ASP A 260 -1.37 -0.24 -7.80
N SER A 261 -0.26 -0.15 -7.08
CA SER A 261 0.37 -1.29 -6.41
C SER A 261 -0.49 -1.84 -5.27
N GLU A 262 -1.15 -0.97 -4.49
CA GLU A 262 -2.03 -1.39 -3.39
C GLU A 262 -3.33 -2.03 -3.93
N LEU A 263 -3.95 -1.42 -4.94
CA LEU A 263 -5.21 -1.93 -5.49
C LEU A 263 -5.02 -3.19 -6.33
N PHE A 264 -4.05 -3.20 -7.26
CA PHE A 264 -3.91 -4.27 -8.25
C PHE A 264 -2.76 -5.23 -7.97
N GLY A 265 -1.88 -4.91 -7.00
CA GLY A 265 -0.67 -5.68 -6.71
C GLY A 265 0.48 -5.39 -7.67
N HIS A 266 1.65 -5.95 -7.38
CA HIS A 266 2.82 -5.82 -8.22
C HIS A 266 3.63 -7.11 -8.31
N GLU A 267 4.33 -7.30 -9.42
CA GLU A 267 5.34 -8.34 -9.59
C GLU A 267 6.68 -7.87 -9.02
N LYS A 268 7.52 -8.82 -8.64
CA LYS A 268 8.89 -8.54 -8.20
C LYS A 268 9.63 -7.75 -9.28
N GLY A 269 10.24 -6.62 -8.92
CA GLY A 269 11.00 -5.75 -9.82
C GLY A 269 10.13 -4.79 -10.64
N ALA A 270 8.84 -4.64 -10.38
CA ALA A 270 7.94 -3.74 -11.10
C ALA A 270 8.33 -2.26 -10.97
N PHE A 271 8.95 -1.88 -9.86
CA PHE A 271 9.48 -0.53 -9.60
C PHE A 271 10.62 -0.60 -8.57
N THR A 272 11.35 0.49 -8.39
CA THR A 272 12.43 0.60 -7.40
C THR A 272 11.85 0.42 -5.99
N GLY A 273 12.19 -0.71 -5.34
CA GLY A 273 11.63 -1.10 -4.03
C GLY A 273 10.67 -2.29 -4.06
N ALA A 274 10.27 -2.79 -5.24
CA ALA A 274 9.48 -4.02 -5.38
C ALA A 274 10.36 -5.28 -5.18
N ILE A 275 10.75 -5.55 -3.95
CA ILE A 275 11.67 -6.65 -3.59
C ILE A 275 10.98 -8.01 -3.77
N SER A 276 9.69 -8.11 -3.46
CA SER A 276 8.87 -9.31 -3.59
C SER A 276 7.61 -9.02 -4.40
N GLN A 277 6.92 -10.07 -4.83
CA GLN A 277 5.57 -9.97 -5.40
C GLN A 277 4.56 -9.66 -4.29
N LYS A 278 3.59 -8.77 -4.55
CA LYS A 278 2.52 -8.42 -3.60
C LYS A 278 1.14 -8.59 -4.24
N ARG A 279 0.22 -9.24 -3.53
CA ARG A 279 -1.19 -9.33 -3.94
C ARG A 279 -1.89 -8.00 -3.68
N GLY A 280 -2.69 -7.53 -4.66
CA GLY A 280 -3.49 -6.31 -4.54
C GLY A 280 -4.79 -6.51 -3.76
N CYS A 281 -5.46 -5.38 -3.41
CA CYS A 281 -6.73 -5.40 -2.70
C CYS A 281 -7.83 -6.11 -3.50
N PHE A 282 -7.88 -5.93 -4.83
CA PHE A 282 -8.82 -6.64 -5.70
C PHE A 282 -8.61 -8.16 -5.69
N GLU A 283 -7.37 -8.63 -5.71
CA GLU A 283 -7.04 -10.05 -5.63
C GLU A 283 -7.40 -10.65 -4.26
N ARG A 284 -7.22 -9.88 -3.18
CA ARG A 284 -7.60 -10.30 -1.81
C ARG A 284 -9.11 -10.33 -1.58
N ALA A 285 -9.86 -9.53 -2.35
CA ALA A 285 -11.32 -9.48 -2.26
C ALA A 285 -12.02 -10.59 -3.08
N ASP A 286 -11.26 -11.48 -3.72
CA ASP A 286 -11.83 -12.55 -4.55
C ASP A 286 -12.80 -13.44 -3.76
N GLY A 287 -13.96 -13.74 -4.34
CA GLY A 287 -15.07 -14.41 -3.67
C GLY A 287 -15.84 -13.56 -2.66
N GLY A 288 -15.46 -12.31 -2.45
CA GLY A 288 -16.00 -11.42 -1.41
C GLY A 288 -16.47 -10.06 -1.94
N THR A 289 -16.23 -9.03 -1.13
CA THR A 289 -16.64 -7.64 -1.41
C THR A 289 -15.45 -6.70 -1.19
N ILE A 290 -15.24 -5.76 -2.10
CA ILE A 290 -14.33 -4.64 -1.90
C ILE A 290 -15.13 -3.36 -1.65
N PHE A 291 -14.77 -2.63 -0.61
CA PHE A 291 -15.28 -1.32 -0.29
C PHE A 291 -14.21 -0.26 -0.59
N LEU A 292 -14.50 0.62 -1.56
CA LEU A 292 -13.61 1.70 -2.00
C LEU A 292 -14.16 3.02 -1.45
N ASP A 293 -13.57 3.51 -0.36
CA ASP A 293 -13.92 4.81 0.19
C ASP A 293 -13.16 5.92 -0.54
N GLU A 294 -13.81 7.07 -0.69
CA GLU A 294 -13.31 8.25 -1.39
C GLU A 294 -12.87 7.93 -2.84
N VAL A 295 -13.74 7.23 -3.60
CA VAL A 295 -13.43 6.80 -4.97
C VAL A 295 -13.14 7.97 -5.92
N GLY A 296 -13.60 9.18 -5.59
CA GLY A 296 -13.31 10.41 -6.34
C GLY A 296 -11.83 10.81 -6.31
N GLU A 297 -11.06 10.34 -5.32
CA GLU A 297 -9.64 10.63 -5.17
C GLU A 297 -8.73 9.72 -6.05
N LEU A 298 -9.33 8.77 -6.80
CA LEU A 298 -8.55 7.89 -7.67
C LEU A 298 -7.90 8.67 -8.83
N PRO A 299 -6.59 8.51 -9.07
CA PRO A 299 -5.93 9.04 -10.26
C PRO A 299 -6.54 8.46 -11.55
N LEU A 300 -6.52 9.22 -12.63
CA LEU A 300 -7.10 8.80 -13.92
C LEU A 300 -6.55 7.44 -14.43
N GLN A 301 -5.29 7.12 -14.14
CA GLN A 301 -4.71 5.81 -14.52
C GLN A 301 -5.34 4.66 -13.74
N ALA A 302 -5.54 4.82 -12.44
CA ALA A 302 -6.22 3.83 -11.60
C ALA A 302 -7.69 3.66 -11.99
N GLN A 303 -8.37 4.75 -12.39
CA GLN A 303 -9.74 4.70 -12.92
C GLN A 303 -9.85 3.82 -14.18
N VAL A 304 -8.88 3.89 -15.11
CA VAL A 304 -8.84 3.03 -16.31
C VAL A 304 -8.72 1.56 -15.93
N ARG A 305 -7.86 1.22 -14.96
CA ARG A 305 -7.69 -0.16 -14.51
C ARG A 305 -8.92 -0.66 -13.78
N MET A 306 -9.51 0.18 -12.93
CA MET A 306 -10.75 -0.14 -12.21
C MET A 306 -11.91 -0.42 -13.17
N LEU A 307 -12.03 0.33 -14.26
CA LEU A 307 -13.03 0.09 -15.29
C LEU A 307 -12.90 -1.32 -15.89
N ARG A 308 -11.68 -1.79 -16.17
CA ARG A 308 -11.44 -3.16 -16.65
C ARG A 308 -11.87 -4.22 -15.64
N VAL A 309 -11.63 -3.99 -14.35
CA VAL A 309 -12.09 -4.91 -13.30
C VAL A 309 -13.62 -5.01 -13.29
N LEU A 310 -14.32 -3.88 -13.43
CA LEU A 310 -15.78 -3.83 -13.47
C LEU A 310 -16.36 -4.51 -14.74
N GLN A 311 -15.67 -4.42 -15.88
CA GLN A 311 -16.13 -4.96 -17.17
C GLN A 311 -15.74 -6.42 -17.36
N ASP A 312 -14.46 -6.73 -17.19
CA ASP A 312 -13.86 -8.00 -17.59
C ASP A 312 -13.65 -8.96 -16.43
N LYS A 313 -13.81 -8.49 -15.18
CA LYS A 313 -13.50 -9.23 -13.94
C LYS A 313 -12.07 -9.78 -13.94
N ASN A 314 -11.14 -9.06 -14.55
CA ASN A 314 -9.73 -9.40 -14.65
C ASN A 314 -8.86 -8.26 -14.13
N ILE A 315 -7.78 -8.62 -13.45
CA ILE A 315 -6.74 -7.69 -13.02
C ILE A 315 -5.39 -8.05 -13.62
N HIS A 316 -4.51 -7.06 -13.71
CA HIS A 316 -3.10 -7.23 -14.04
C HIS A 316 -2.27 -6.58 -12.95
N ARG A 317 -1.32 -7.30 -12.39
CA ARG A 317 -0.36 -6.71 -11.46
C ARG A 317 0.54 -5.70 -12.16
N VAL A 318 0.99 -4.70 -11.44
CA VAL A 318 1.96 -3.72 -11.95
C VAL A 318 3.25 -4.46 -12.34
N GLY A 319 3.74 -4.23 -13.55
CA GLY A 319 4.91 -4.93 -14.10
C GLY A 319 4.67 -6.35 -14.59
N GLY A 320 3.45 -6.89 -14.43
CA GLY A 320 3.08 -8.24 -14.88
C GLY A 320 2.30 -8.24 -16.19
N THR A 321 2.38 -9.36 -16.93
CA THR A 321 1.60 -9.61 -18.16
C THR A 321 0.47 -10.61 -17.95
N GLY A 322 0.45 -11.30 -16.79
CA GLY A 322 -0.55 -12.31 -16.46
C GLY A 322 -1.91 -11.70 -16.13
N GLN A 323 -2.99 -12.28 -16.68
CA GLN A 323 -4.35 -11.98 -16.30
C GLN A 323 -4.74 -12.82 -15.07
N ILE A 324 -5.32 -12.16 -14.05
CA ILE A 324 -5.86 -12.81 -12.87
C ILE A 324 -7.35 -12.54 -12.84
N LYS A 325 -8.15 -13.60 -12.93
CA LYS A 325 -9.61 -13.50 -12.85
C LYS A 325 -10.02 -13.32 -11.39
N VAL A 326 -10.94 -12.38 -11.13
CA VAL A 326 -11.49 -12.10 -9.80
C VAL A 326 -13.02 -12.06 -9.85
N ASP A 327 -13.66 -12.65 -8.86
CA ASP A 327 -15.10 -12.59 -8.68
C ASP A 327 -15.43 -11.77 -7.43
N ILE A 328 -15.63 -10.48 -7.61
CA ILE A 328 -15.79 -9.52 -6.52
C ILE A 328 -17.07 -8.71 -6.68
N ARG A 329 -17.67 -8.33 -5.55
CA ARG A 329 -18.68 -7.29 -5.45
C ARG A 329 -18.01 -5.97 -5.08
N ILE A 330 -18.42 -4.87 -5.72
CA ILE A 330 -17.84 -3.54 -5.48
C ILE A 330 -18.87 -2.64 -4.80
N ILE A 331 -18.47 -2.03 -3.68
CA ILE A 331 -19.18 -0.94 -3.02
C ILE A 331 -18.22 0.26 -3.07
N ALA A 332 -18.64 1.36 -3.67
CA ALA A 332 -17.87 2.59 -3.74
C ALA A 332 -18.52 3.67 -2.86
N ALA A 333 -17.73 4.55 -2.27
CA ALA A 333 -18.21 5.66 -1.49
C ALA A 333 -17.48 6.96 -1.86
N THR A 334 -18.18 8.08 -1.77
CA THR A 334 -17.60 9.41 -1.99
C THR A 334 -18.43 10.50 -1.30
N HIS A 335 -17.77 11.57 -0.91
CA HIS A 335 -18.42 12.81 -0.51
C HIS A 335 -18.49 13.82 -1.67
N GLN A 336 -17.79 13.55 -2.78
CA GLN A 336 -17.68 14.45 -3.93
C GLN A 336 -18.81 14.23 -4.92
N ASN A 337 -19.17 15.27 -5.65
CA ASN A 337 -20.11 15.17 -6.77
C ASN A 337 -19.37 14.63 -8.01
N LEU A 338 -19.42 13.30 -8.21
CA LEU A 338 -18.75 12.66 -9.35
C LEU A 338 -19.24 13.17 -10.70
N HIS A 339 -20.52 13.58 -10.82
CA HIS A 339 -21.05 14.15 -12.07
C HIS A 339 -20.36 15.46 -12.45
N GLU A 340 -20.12 16.35 -11.46
CA GLU A 340 -19.35 17.58 -11.68
C GLU A 340 -17.86 17.28 -11.99
N MET A 341 -17.29 16.24 -11.37
CA MET A 341 -15.92 15.80 -11.66
C MET A 341 -15.78 15.29 -13.09
N VAL A 342 -16.79 14.57 -13.60
CA VAL A 342 -16.83 14.12 -15.03
C VAL A 342 -16.80 15.34 -15.96
N LYS A 343 -17.63 16.37 -15.71
CA LYS A 343 -17.62 17.60 -16.50
C LYS A 343 -16.26 18.30 -16.49
N ARG A 344 -15.54 18.23 -15.36
CA ARG A 344 -14.20 18.80 -15.19
C ARG A 344 -13.08 17.87 -15.70
N ARG A 345 -13.39 16.69 -16.23
CA ARG A 345 -12.44 15.66 -16.68
C ARG A 345 -11.50 15.13 -15.57
N LEU A 346 -11.91 15.22 -14.33
CA LEU A 346 -11.21 14.66 -13.17
C LEU A 346 -11.66 13.23 -12.87
N PHE A 347 -12.82 12.84 -13.38
CA PHE A 347 -13.36 11.49 -13.29
C PHE A 347 -13.86 11.05 -14.66
N ARG A 348 -13.69 9.76 -15.00
CA ARG A 348 -14.11 9.22 -16.30
C ARG A 348 -15.62 8.98 -16.30
N ASP A 349 -16.27 9.32 -17.39
CA ASP A 349 -17.70 9.11 -17.60
C ASP A 349 -18.08 7.63 -17.66
N ASP A 350 -17.25 6.81 -18.36
CA ASP A 350 -17.46 5.36 -18.49
C ASP A 350 -17.39 4.65 -17.12
N LEU A 351 -16.45 5.02 -16.25
CA LEU A 351 -16.36 4.50 -14.89
C LEU A 351 -17.53 4.95 -14.03
N TRP A 352 -17.94 6.23 -14.15
CA TRP A 352 -19.07 6.76 -13.40
C TRP A 352 -20.35 5.99 -13.71
N PHE A 353 -20.68 5.72 -15.00
CA PHE A 353 -21.85 4.92 -15.40
C PHE A 353 -21.80 3.48 -14.84
N ARG A 354 -20.61 2.90 -14.70
CA ARG A 354 -20.46 1.54 -14.16
C ARG A 354 -20.55 1.47 -12.64
N LEU A 355 -20.21 2.54 -11.93
CA LEU A 355 -20.33 2.63 -10.46
C LEU A 355 -21.71 3.08 -10.02
N ASN A 356 -22.33 3.99 -10.75
CA ASN A 356 -23.62 4.61 -10.43
C ASN A 356 -24.81 3.74 -10.88
N VAL A 357 -24.74 2.43 -10.60
CA VAL A 357 -25.83 1.48 -10.91
C VAL A 357 -26.90 1.55 -9.84
N PHE A 358 -26.50 1.53 -8.56
CA PHE A 358 -27.41 1.66 -7.43
C PHE A 358 -26.87 2.72 -6.46
N PRO A 359 -27.25 3.99 -6.64
CA PRO A 359 -26.82 5.05 -5.74
C PRO A 359 -27.65 5.05 -4.46
N ILE A 360 -26.98 5.19 -3.31
CA ILE A 360 -27.60 5.38 -2.00
C ILE A 360 -27.07 6.69 -1.42
N ALA A 361 -27.94 7.68 -1.25
CA ALA A 361 -27.61 8.95 -0.60
C ALA A 361 -27.84 8.84 0.91
N ILE A 362 -26.79 9.03 1.69
CA ILE A 362 -26.85 9.00 3.16
C ILE A 362 -27.05 10.44 3.65
N PRO A 363 -28.15 10.74 4.35
CA PRO A 363 -28.42 12.09 4.82
C PRO A 363 -27.40 12.52 5.88
N PRO A 364 -27.04 13.82 5.92
CA PRO A 364 -26.20 14.37 6.98
C PRO A 364 -26.94 14.37 8.32
N LEU A 365 -26.20 14.41 9.43
CA LEU A 365 -26.77 14.28 10.77
C LEU A 365 -27.79 15.39 11.11
N ARG A 366 -27.62 16.58 10.56
CA ARG A 366 -28.57 17.70 10.71
C ARG A 366 -29.98 17.39 10.16
N ASP A 367 -30.07 16.50 9.17
CA ASP A 367 -31.35 16.10 8.54
C ASP A 367 -31.97 14.85 9.18
N ARG A 368 -31.27 14.23 10.17
CA ARG A 368 -31.71 13.08 10.94
C ARG A 368 -31.41 13.24 12.45
N LYS A 369 -31.81 14.37 13.00
CA LYS A 369 -31.55 14.72 14.40
C LYS A 369 -32.14 13.73 15.41
N GLU A 370 -33.19 13.01 15.02
CA GLU A 370 -33.83 11.95 15.80
C GLU A 370 -32.87 10.79 16.14
N ASP A 371 -31.78 10.60 15.37
CA ASP A 371 -30.76 9.58 15.65
C ASP A 371 -29.77 10.02 16.75
N ILE A 372 -29.68 11.34 17.03
CA ILE A 372 -28.69 11.90 17.95
C ILE A 372 -28.76 11.28 19.34
N PRO A 373 -29.94 11.12 19.99
CA PRO A 373 -29.99 10.53 21.32
C PRO A 373 -29.42 9.10 21.36
N ALA A 374 -29.81 8.26 20.41
CA ALA A 374 -29.33 6.88 20.33
C ALA A 374 -27.82 6.80 20.02
N LEU A 375 -27.31 7.70 19.18
CA LEU A 375 -25.88 7.83 18.90
C LEU A 375 -25.09 8.28 20.13
N VAL A 376 -25.63 9.24 20.91
CA VAL A 376 -25.01 9.71 22.17
C VAL A 376 -24.91 8.55 23.16
N ASP A 377 -25.99 7.82 23.40
CA ASP A 377 -26.00 6.70 24.33
C ASP A 377 -24.96 5.63 23.90
N HIS A 378 -24.94 5.29 22.63
CA HIS A 378 -23.97 4.36 22.07
C HIS A 378 -22.51 4.82 22.26
N PHE A 379 -22.20 6.07 21.92
CA PHE A 379 -20.83 6.57 22.05
C PHE A 379 -20.40 6.76 23.50
N VAL A 380 -21.31 7.16 24.39
CA VAL A 380 -21.04 7.19 25.82
C VAL A 380 -20.67 5.81 26.34
N GLU A 381 -21.43 4.78 25.98
CA GLU A 381 -21.13 3.40 26.38
C GLU A 381 -19.80 2.89 25.77
N LYS A 382 -19.62 3.04 24.45
CA LYS A 382 -18.44 2.61 23.71
C LYS A 382 -17.18 3.29 24.25
N LYS A 383 -17.18 4.63 24.35
CA LYS A 383 -16.01 5.40 24.77
C LYS A 383 -15.71 5.24 26.26
N SER A 384 -16.71 5.06 27.11
CA SER A 384 -16.48 4.75 28.51
C SER A 384 -15.77 3.40 28.70
N LYS A 385 -16.10 2.38 27.89
CA LYS A 385 -15.39 1.10 27.88
C LYS A 385 -13.94 1.27 27.37
N GLU A 386 -13.74 2.01 26.29
CA GLU A 386 -12.40 2.30 25.73
C GLU A 386 -11.51 3.05 26.74
N LEU A 387 -12.08 4.02 27.46
CA LEU A 387 -11.40 4.81 28.50
C LEU A 387 -11.30 4.07 29.85
N GLN A 388 -11.75 2.81 29.94
CA GLN A 388 -11.74 1.99 31.16
C GLN A 388 -12.41 2.68 32.36
N MET A 389 -13.51 3.41 32.12
CA MET A 389 -14.26 4.08 33.17
C MET A 389 -15.03 3.04 34.02
N HIS A 390 -14.91 3.12 35.35
CA HIS A 390 -15.58 2.18 36.25
C HIS A 390 -17.09 2.36 36.33
N LEU A 391 -17.59 3.56 36.02
CA LEU A 391 -19.01 3.91 36.04
C LEU A 391 -19.36 4.67 34.76
N LEU A 392 -20.49 4.28 34.14
CA LEU A 392 -21.07 5.03 33.04
C LEU A 392 -21.58 6.39 33.55
N PRO A 393 -21.04 7.51 33.08
CA PRO A 393 -21.50 8.84 33.49
C PRO A 393 -22.90 9.09 32.94
N ARG A 394 -23.78 9.65 33.77
CA ARG A 394 -25.14 10.02 33.37
C ARG A 394 -25.12 11.42 32.73
N LEU A 395 -26.00 11.61 31.76
CA LEU A 395 -26.25 12.94 31.18
C LEU A 395 -26.98 13.83 32.21
N THR A 396 -26.57 15.08 32.33
CA THR A 396 -27.33 16.05 33.13
C THR A 396 -28.66 16.39 32.45
N PRO A 397 -29.70 16.76 33.24
CA PRO A 397 -30.92 17.25 32.64
C PRO A 397 -30.63 18.48 31.72
N GLY A 398 -31.11 18.42 30.47
CA GLY A 398 -30.88 19.48 29.48
C GLY A 398 -29.60 19.32 28.64
N ALA A 399 -28.70 18.40 28.96
CA ALA A 399 -27.45 18.17 28.20
C ALA A 399 -27.68 17.83 26.70
N MET A 400 -28.84 17.27 26.36
CA MET A 400 -29.17 16.92 24.97
C MET A 400 -29.54 18.14 24.11
N ALA A 401 -30.04 19.24 24.71
CA ALA A 401 -30.53 20.39 23.95
C ALA A 401 -29.46 21.06 23.06
N PRO A 402 -28.23 21.33 23.54
CA PRO A 402 -27.17 21.85 22.69
C PRO A 402 -26.83 20.92 21.51
N LEU A 403 -26.82 19.57 21.73
CA LEU A 403 -26.51 18.59 20.70
C LEU A 403 -27.56 18.56 19.59
N MET A 404 -28.84 18.72 19.96
CA MET A 404 -29.97 18.77 19.01
C MET A 404 -30.01 20.08 18.22
N GLY A 405 -29.48 21.19 18.78
CA GLY A 405 -29.43 22.50 18.16
C GLY A 405 -28.34 22.66 17.10
N TYR A 406 -27.25 21.93 17.23
CA TYR A 406 -26.07 22.12 16.40
C TYR A 406 -26.22 21.50 15.00
N ALA A 407 -25.49 22.06 14.02
CA ALA A 407 -25.59 21.66 12.60
C ALA A 407 -24.74 20.45 12.20
N TRP A 408 -23.77 20.06 13.03
CA TRP A 408 -22.89 18.90 12.84
C TRP A 408 -22.20 18.86 11.46
N PRO A 409 -21.37 19.85 11.10
CA PRO A 409 -20.66 19.85 9.82
C PRO A 409 -19.75 18.62 9.64
N GLY A 410 -19.18 18.05 10.72
CA GLY A 410 -18.43 16.80 10.73
C GLY A 410 -19.28 15.55 10.99
N ASN A 411 -20.62 15.70 11.02
CA ASN A 411 -21.59 14.62 11.17
C ASN A 411 -21.34 13.73 12.41
N VAL A 412 -21.51 12.40 12.26
CA VAL A 412 -21.37 11.43 13.36
C VAL A 412 -19.95 11.38 13.91
N ARG A 413 -18.94 11.59 13.06
CA ARG A 413 -17.53 11.62 13.51
C ARG A 413 -17.26 12.80 14.45
N GLU A 414 -17.85 13.94 14.18
CA GLU A 414 -17.75 15.10 15.07
C GLU A 414 -18.49 14.85 16.39
N LEU A 415 -19.69 14.27 16.34
CA LEU A 415 -20.46 13.90 17.53
C LEU A 415 -19.67 12.91 18.41
N GLU A 416 -19.06 11.86 17.82
CA GLU A 416 -18.20 10.92 18.53
C GLU A 416 -17.04 11.63 19.25
N ASN A 417 -16.34 12.55 18.56
CA ASN A 417 -15.24 13.32 19.13
C ASN A 417 -15.69 14.24 20.27
N VAL A 418 -16.86 14.88 20.13
CA VAL A 418 -17.44 15.76 21.16
C VAL A 418 -17.75 14.95 22.42
N ILE A 419 -18.36 13.77 22.27
CA ILE A 419 -18.68 12.89 23.39
C ILE A 419 -17.39 12.39 24.08
N GLU A 420 -16.41 11.95 23.30
CA GLU A 420 -15.13 11.51 23.84
C GLU A 420 -14.44 12.63 24.64
N ARG A 421 -14.40 13.85 24.11
CA ARG A 421 -13.87 15.01 24.83
C ARG A 421 -14.63 15.29 26.13
N ALA A 422 -15.98 15.24 26.09
CA ALA A 422 -16.79 15.45 27.27
C ALA A 422 -16.54 14.37 28.34
N LEU A 423 -16.37 13.10 27.97
CA LEU A 423 -16.04 12.01 28.88
C LEU A 423 -14.68 12.23 29.55
N ILE A 424 -13.64 12.62 28.79
CA ILE A 424 -12.31 12.92 29.34
C ILE A 424 -12.36 14.08 30.33
N LEU A 425 -13.12 15.14 30.03
CA LEU A 425 -13.20 16.33 30.86
C LEU A 425 -14.08 16.12 32.11
N SER A 426 -15.05 15.22 32.05
CA SER A 426 -16.02 15.00 33.14
C SER A 426 -15.38 14.45 34.42
N LYS A 427 -14.25 13.73 34.31
CA LYS A 427 -13.57 13.08 35.44
C LYS A 427 -14.53 12.25 36.32
N GLY A 428 -15.53 11.61 35.72
CA GLY A 428 -16.54 10.81 36.41
C GLY A 428 -17.75 11.59 36.94
N GLN A 429 -17.82 12.89 36.69
CA GLN A 429 -19.01 13.70 36.99
C GLN A 429 -20.07 13.51 35.87
N PRO A 430 -21.35 13.86 36.12
CA PRO A 430 -22.37 13.83 35.08
C PRO A 430 -21.97 14.67 33.86
N LEU A 431 -22.28 14.16 32.66
CA LEU A 431 -21.91 14.80 31.40
C LEU A 431 -22.75 16.05 31.14
N THR A 432 -22.08 17.16 30.82
CA THR A 432 -22.66 18.37 30.28
C THR A 432 -21.96 18.73 28.98
N PHE A 433 -22.65 19.40 28.07
CA PHE A 433 -22.08 19.87 26.81
C PHE A 433 -22.04 21.40 26.71
N ASP A 434 -22.28 22.10 27.84
CA ASP A 434 -22.34 23.58 27.90
C ASP A 434 -20.96 24.25 27.71
N ASN A 435 -19.89 23.53 28.06
CA ASN A 435 -18.50 24.03 27.95
C ASN A 435 -17.78 23.59 26.66
N ILE A 436 -18.50 23.05 25.69
CA ILE A 436 -17.90 22.66 24.40
C ILE A 436 -17.83 23.90 23.53
N VAL A 437 -16.60 24.28 23.14
CA VAL A 437 -16.38 25.32 22.13
C VAL A 437 -16.77 24.71 20.78
N TRP A 438 -17.91 25.11 20.26
CA TRP A 438 -18.37 24.74 18.93
C TRP A 438 -17.53 25.49 17.89
N PRO A 439 -17.15 24.89 16.78
CA PRO A 439 -16.40 25.56 15.71
C PRO A 439 -17.09 26.83 15.19
N ASP A 440 -18.42 26.90 15.26
CA ASP A 440 -19.24 28.04 14.82
C ASP A 440 -19.38 29.14 15.86
N ASP A 441 -19.00 28.94 17.13
CA ASP A 441 -19.10 29.99 18.17
C ASP A 441 -18.13 31.18 17.95
N ASN A 442 -17.25 31.10 16.95
CA ASN A 442 -16.43 32.25 16.55
C ASN A 442 -17.08 33.19 15.54
N GLU A 443 -18.32 32.91 15.08
CA GLU A 443 -19.00 33.82 14.12
C GLU A 443 -20.09 34.72 14.72
N ASP A 444 -20.49 34.57 16.00
CA ASP A 444 -21.64 35.35 16.51
C ASP A 444 -21.40 36.12 17.83
N HIS A 445 -20.26 36.79 17.97
CA HIS A 445 -20.15 37.96 18.86
C HIS A 445 -19.42 39.10 18.15
N GLY A 446 -20.17 39.80 17.31
CA GLY A 446 -19.75 41.05 16.70
C GLY A 446 -20.47 41.33 15.41
N LYS A 447 -21.66 41.95 15.51
CA LYS A 447 -22.14 42.78 14.41
C LYS A 447 -21.06 43.80 14.07
N LEU A 448 -20.22 43.44 13.12
CA LEU A 448 -19.41 44.39 12.38
C LEU A 448 -19.58 44.03 10.89
N THR A 449 -20.28 44.95 10.25
CA THR A 449 -20.42 45.18 8.83
C THR A 449 -19.37 44.47 7.95
N THR A 450 -19.92 43.72 6.98
CA THR A 450 -19.24 43.23 5.77
C THR A 450 -18.22 44.23 5.22
N GLN A 451 -16.95 44.00 5.49
CA GLN A 451 -15.86 44.42 4.62
C GLN A 451 -15.07 43.20 4.26
N LYS A 452 -14.96 42.94 2.95
CA LYS A 452 -14.01 42.01 2.36
C LYS A 452 -12.63 42.33 2.93
N ASP A 453 -12.17 41.55 3.90
CA ASP A 453 -10.80 41.69 4.37
C ASP A 453 -9.88 41.06 3.34
N ASP A 454 -9.30 41.96 2.54
CA ASP A 454 -8.04 41.80 1.86
C ASP A 454 -7.04 41.14 2.81
N PHE A 455 -6.44 40.03 2.38
CA PHE A 455 -5.26 39.48 3.02
C PHE A 455 -4.16 40.57 2.97
N SER A 456 -4.06 41.37 4.02
CA SER A 456 -3.02 42.39 4.13
C SER A 456 -1.67 41.67 4.21
N ASN A 457 -0.72 42.09 3.38
CA ASN A 457 0.64 41.64 3.40
C ASN A 457 1.18 41.69 4.85
N LEU A 458 2.04 40.74 5.23
CA LEU A 458 2.62 40.66 6.58
C LEU A 458 3.21 42.01 7.04
N ASP A 459 3.81 42.77 6.13
CA ASP A 459 4.38 44.09 6.41
C ASP A 459 3.29 45.13 6.74
N ASP A 460 2.09 45.01 6.17
CA ASP A 460 0.94 45.89 6.49
C ASP A 460 0.34 45.54 7.85
N ALA A 461 0.22 44.27 8.18
CA ALA A 461 -0.22 43.80 9.49
C ALA A 461 0.72 44.26 10.61
N VAL A 462 2.04 44.11 10.39
CA VAL A 462 3.09 44.57 11.30
C VAL A 462 3.08 46.09 11.42
N SER A 463 2.82 46.81 10.33
CA SER A 463 2.73 48.26 10.32
C SER A 463 1.56 48.76 11.17
N LYS A 464 0.37 48.18 10.98
CA LYS A 464 -0.84 48.50 11.80
C LYS A 464 -0.57 48.25 13.29
N HIS A 465 0.04 47.10 13.62
CA HIS A 465 0.31 46.78 15.02
C HIS A 465 1.35 47.68 15.69
N ILE A 466 2.39 48.10 14.96
CA ILE A 466 3.34 49.13 15.45
C ILE A 466 2.67 50.47 15.62
N GLN A 467 1.79 50.89 14.71
CA GLN A 467 1.05 52.18 14.81
C GLN A 467 0.15 52.18 16.03
N GLN A 468 -0.61 51.13 16.29
CA GLN A 468 -1.46 51.00 17.48
C GLN A 468 -0.64 51.09 18.78
N ALA A 469 0.51 50.41 18.85
CA ALA A 469 1.38 50.49 20.00
C ALA A 469 1.96 51.90 20.23
N LEU A 470 2.26 52.62 19.16
CA LEU A 470 2.70 54.03 19.23
C LEU A 470 1.59 54.97 19.66
N GLU A 471 0.34 54.79 19.22
CA GLU A 471 -0.82 55.54 19.66
C GLU A 471 -1.09 55.34 21.15
N MET A 472 -1.10 54.09 21.62
CA MET A 472 -1.28 53.77 23.06
C MET A 472 -0.18 54.37 23.94
N THR A 473 1.04 54.50 23.43
CA THR A 473 2.17 55.04 24.18
C THR A 473 2.44 56.52 23.88
N LYS A 474 1.50 57.22 23.22
CA LYS A 474 1.62 58.62 22.80
C LYS A 474 2.93 58.95 22.08
N GLY A 475 3.38 58.00 21.21
CA GLY A 475 4.60 58.13 20.41
C GLY A 475 5.90 57.82 21.16
N LYS A 476 5.87 57.34 22.40
CA LYS A 476 7.05 56.99 23.19
C LYS A 476 7.59 55.61 22.75
N ILE A 477 8.84 55.56 22.25
CA ILE A 477 9.43 54.34 21.76
C ILE A 477 10.10 53.50 22.86
N HIS A 478 10.78 54.15 23.82
CA HIS A 478 11.62 53.52 24.86
C HIS A 478 11.22 53.96 26.26
N GLY A 479 11.68 53.17 27.27
CA GLY A 479 11.33 53.35 28.69
C GLY A 479 10.19 52.41 29.15
N SER A 480 9.91 52.39 30.46
CA SER A 480 8.94 51.47 31.11
C SER A 480 7.50 51.59 30.62
N ALA A 481 7.14 52.63 29.84
CA ALA A 481 5.87 52.80 29.21
C ALA A 481 6.00 53.09 27.70
N GLY A 482 7.03 52.56 27.05
CA GLY A 482 7.30 52.76 25.62
C GLY A 482 6.79 51.63 24.73
N ALA A 483 6.51 51.96 23.47
CA ALA A 483 6.00 51.01 22.47
C ALA A 483 6.90 49.76 22.29
N ALA A 484 8.22 49.90 22.46
CA ALA A 484 9.13 48.76 22.38
C ALA A 484 8.90 47.74 23.49
N GLN A 485 8.58 48.19 24.70
CA GLN A 485 8.25 47.30 25.81
C GLN A 485 6.86 46.68 25.65
N LEU A 486 5.88 47.45 25.17
CA LEU A 486 4.56 46.94 24.88
C LEU A 486 4.57 45.85 23.81
N LEU A 487 5.45 46.00 22.81
CA LEU A 487 5.64 45.01 21.70
C LEU A 487 6.64 43.89 22.03
N GLY A 488 7.24 43.86 23.21
CA GLY A 488 8.21 42.84 23.62
C GLY A 488 9.51 42.80 22.79
N ILE A 489 9.90 43.94 22.14
CA ILE A 489 11.06 44.01 21.28
C ILE A 489 12.05 45.11 21.72
N ASN A 490 13.32 44.97 21.30
CA ASN A 490 14.32 45.97 21.61
C ASN A 490 13.99 47.32 20.90
N PRO A 491 14.17 48.47 21.54
CA PRO A 491 13.93 49.82 20.94
C PRO A 491 14.68 50.04 19.64
N SER A 492 15.90 49.49 19.48
CA SER A 492 16.65 49.60 18.23
C SER A 492 16.01 48.79 17.09
N THR A 493 15.50 47.61 17.40
CA THR A 493 14.76 46.75 16.46
C THR A 493 13.45 47.40 16.03
N LEU A 494 12.72 48.00 16.96
CA LEU A 494 11.48 48.75 16.64
C LEU A 494 11.79 49.91 15.69
N ARG A 495 12.81 50.74 15.97
CA ARG A 495 13.20 51.83 15.08
C ARG A 495 13.60 51.35 13.70
N HIS A 496 14.35 50.24 13.61
CA HIS A 496 14.73 49.65 12.32
C HIS A 496 13.51 49.23 11.51
N ARG A 497 12.56 48.50 12.12
CA ARG A 497 11.28 48.09 11.50
C ARG A 497 10.45 49.29 11.07
N MET A 498 10.32 50.30 11.93
CA MET A 498 9.58 51.55 11.60
C MET A 498 10.18 52.27 10.38
N ARG A 499 11.56 52.33 10.25
CA ARG A 499 12.21 52.91 9.07
C ARG A 499 11.91 52.11 7.82
N ARG A 500 12.01 50.76 7.90
CA ARG A 500 11.71 49.87 6.77
C ARG A 500 10.25 49.99 6.31
N LEU A 501 9.33 50.10 7.25
CA LEU A 501 7.88 50.20 6.99
C LEU A 501 7.42 51.67 6.80
N ARG A 502 8.33 52.67 6.75
CA ARG A 502 8.07 54.10 6.57
C ARG A 502 7.07 54.69 7.59
N ILE A 503 7.03 54.16 8.82
CA ILE A 503 6.18 54.63 9.88
C ILE A 503 6.79 55.91 10.50
N LEU A 504 6.06 57.05 10.40
CA LEU A 504 6.50 58.34 10.94
C LEU A 504 6.12 58.43 12.43
N HIS A 505 7.02 58.98 13.28
CA HIS A 505 6.77 59.16 14.70
C HIS A 505 7.36 60.50 15.20
N GLY A 506 6.75 61.07 16.24
CA GLY A 506 7.25 62.28 16.91
C GLY A 506 7.26 63.53 16.02
N ARG A 507 8.24 64.43 16.20
CA ARG A 507 8.36 65.76 15.53
C ARG A 507 8.33 65.75 13.99
N GLN A 508 8.40 64.58 13.34
CA GLN A 508 8.32 64.47 11.88
C GLN A 508 6.87 64.59 11.33
N LYS A 509 5.86 64.45 12.17
CA LYS A 509 4.44 64.64 11.79
C LYS A 509 4.09 66.13 11.63
N GLN A 510 4.87 67.07 12.22
CA GLN A 510 4.61 68.53 12.21
C GLN A 510 5.26 69.29 11.04
N ARG A 511 6.01 68.65 10.14
CA ARG A 511 6.67 69.33 9.00
C ARG A 511 6.04 69.06 7.62
N ARG A 512 4.81 68.51 7.58
CA ARG A 512 4.01 68.37 6.35
C ARG A 512 2.56 68.72 6.65
N ILE A 513 2.29 69.99 6.95
CA ILE A 513 1.05 70.73 6.72
C ILE A 513 1.48 72.02 6.02
#